data_cf91fd3d188edeb658d06f3900a4d0b4
#
_entry.id   cf91fd3d188edeb658d06f3900a4d0b4
#
_cell.length_a   1.000
_cell.length_b   1.000
_cell.length_c   1.000
_cell.angle_alpha   90.00
_cell.angle_beta   90.00
_cell.angle_gamma   90.00
#
_symmetry.space_group_name_H-M   'P 1'
#
loop_
_entity.id
_entity.type
_entity.pdbx_description
1 polymer ?
#
loop_
_entity_poly.entity_id
_entity_poly.type
_entity_poly.pdbx_seq_one_letter_code
_entity_poly.pdbx_strand_id
1 'polypeptide(L)'
;MRYRAFIAAFLALCIGLLTACSDSSSNANVALTYEQIRGTGLANTCPQLSETSRGAXXIEPNESYLITDLCLEPTNFFVKEETTXXRQEAQFIAGRPLTRLTSSLDQVRGSLKLNNGELTFSEEDGFDFQAITVKLPGGEMYPFLFTVKGLVATAQATDSINTSTDFEGEFRVPSYRTSNFLDPKARGLTAGYDTAVALPSRGDNEELLKENLKSFRTGQGRISLQVAKVNSATGEIAGTFESVQPSDTDMGSKEPVDVKIRGLFYGRIEPAQA
;
A
#
# COMPACT_ATOMS: atom_id res chain seq x y z
N MET A 1 -63.62 -9.07 6.37
CA MET A 1 -62.91 -9.47 5.12
C MET A 1 -61.84 -8.46 4.67
N ARG A 2 -61.88 -7.20 5.04
CA ARG A 2 -60.90 -6.17 4.58
C ARG A 2 -59.50 -6.33 5.13
N TYR A 3 -59.32 -6.86 6.35
CA TYR A 3 -57.98 -7.01 6.96
C TYR A 3 -57.11 -8.07 6.30
N ARG A 4 -57.75 -9.15 5.75
CA ARG A 4 -57.00 -10.21 5.05
C ARG A 4 -56.35 -9.68 3.77
N ALA A 5 -57.02 -8.75 3.07
CA ALA A 5 -56.46 -8.14 1.86
C ALA A 5 -55.26 -7.22 2.21
N PHE A 6 -55.33 -6.49 3.31
CA PHE A 6 -54.21 -5.63 3.73
C PHE A 6 -53.00 -6.42 4.18
N ILE A 7 -53.21 -7.55 4.87
CA ILE A 7 -52.12 -8.43 5.30
C ILE A 7 -51.44 -9.06 4.06
N ALA A 8 -52.21 -9.51 3.10
CA ALA A 8 -51.69 -10.10 1.86
C ALA A 8 -50.88 -9.05 1.06
N ALA A 9 -51.37 -7.82 0.96
CA ALA A 9 -50.68 -6.73 0.27
C ALA A 9 -49.37 -6.34 0.99
N PHE A 10 -49.40 -6.30 2.30
CA PHE A 10 -48.20 -5.98 3.08
C PHE A 10 -47.11 -7.07 2.99
N LEU A 11 -47.55 -8.33 3.04
CA LEU A 11 -46.66 -9.48 2.84
C LEU A 11 -46.01 -9.48 1.44
N ALA A 12 -46.80 -9.19 0.40
CA ALA A 12 -46.31 -9.09 -0.96
C ALA A 12 -45.30 -7.95 -1.11
N LEU A 13 -45.51 -6.81 -0.45
CA LEU A 13 -44.59 -5.67 -0.44
C LEU A 13 -43.28 -6.03 0.27
N CYS A 14 -43.36 -6.72 1.39
CA CYS A 14 -42.16 -7.15 2.12
C CYS A 14 -41.31 -8.15 1.33
N ILE A 15 -41.96 -9.09 0.61
CA ILE A 15 -41.24 -10.06 -0.23
C ILE A 15 -40.58 -9.34 -1.40
N GLY A 16 -41.23 -8.34 -1.99
CA GLY A 16 -40.64 -7.54 -3.06
C GLY A 16 -39.43 -6.75 -2.66
N LEU A 17 -39.33 -6.33 -1.39
CA LEU A 17 -38.19 -5.61 -0.90
C LEU A 17 -36.99 -6.52 -0.58
N LEU A 18 -37.20 -7.81 -0.35
CA LEU A 18 -36.14 -8.76 -0.06
C LEU A 18 -35.41 -9.26 -1.31
N THR A 19 -35.97 -9.07 -2.50
CA THR A 19 -35.33 -9.48 -3.75
C THR A 19 -34.45 -8.39 -4.38
N ALA A 20 -34.39 -7.20 -3.78
CA ALA A 20 -33.60 -6.07 -4.31
C ALA A 20 -32.12 -6.16 -3.96
N CYS A 21 -31.67 -7.20 -3.24
CA CYS A 21 -30.28 -7.36 -2.83
C CYS A 21 -29.58 -8.55 -3.50
N SER A 22 -29.95 -8.88 -4.74
CA SER A 22 -29.20 -9.91 -5.45
C SER A 22 -28.64 -9.32 -6.75
N ASP A 23 -27.37 -9.58 -6.92
CA ASP A 23 -26.56 -9.39 -8.12
C ASP A 23 -26.06 -7.98 -8.39
N SER A 24 -25.06 -7.60 -7.61
CA SER A 24 -23.96 -6.91 -8.23
C SER A 24 -22.99 -8.01 -8.71
N SER A 25 -23.21 -8.54 -9.88
CA SER A 25 -22.16 -9.25 -10.59
C SER A 25 -21.06 -8.21 -10.83
N SER A 26 -20.04 -8.24 -10.01
CA SER A 26 -18.87 -7.43 -10.21
C SER A 26 -18.25 -7.81 -11.55
N ASN A 27 -18.44 -6.98 -12.55
CA ASN A 27 -17.59 -7.02 -13.73
C ASN A 27 -16.18 -6.66 -13.24
N ALA A 28 -15.36 -7.67 -13.08
CA ALA A 28 -14.07 -7.59 -12.39
C ALA A 28 -13.00 -6.80 -13.16
N ASN A 29 -13.37 -6.06 -14.20
CA ASN A 29 -12.37 -5.46 -15.08
C ASN A 29 -12.54 -3.96 -15.34
N VAL A 30 -13.36 -3.26 -14.55
CA VAL A 30 -13.43 -1.79 -14.67
C VAL A 30 -12.64 -1.19 -13.52
N ALA A 31 -11.53 -0.55 -13.85
CA ALA A 31 -10.74 0.17 -12.85
C ALA A 31 -11.60 1.27 -12.23
N LEU A 32 -11.81 1.17 -10.93
CA LEU A 32 -12.60 2.15 -10.20
C LEU A 32 -11.81 3.45 -10.08
N THR A 33 -12.50 4.57 -10.21
CA THR A 33 -11.90 5.87 -9.96
C THR A 33 -11.77 6.13 -8.46
N TYR A 34 -10.90 7.06 -8.09
CA TYR A 34 -10.74 7.46 -6.70
C TYR A 34 -12.06 7.89 -6.06
N GLU A 35 -12.91 8.61 -6.80
CA GLU A 35 -14.20 9.06 -6.27
C GLU A 35 -15.16 7.89 -6.01
N GLN A 36 -15.04 6.81 -6.76
CA GLN A 36 -15.86 5.62 -6.57
C GLN A 36 -15.41 4.77 -5.39
N ILE A 37 -14.13 4.83 -5.02
CA ILE A 37 -13.61 4.03 -3.89
C ILE A 37 -13.54 4.83 -2.58
N ARG A 38 -13.54 6.16 -2.66
CA ARG A 38 -13.42 7.02 -1.50
C ARG A 38 -14.54 6.77 -0.49
N GLY A 39 -14.17 6.46 0.74
CA GLY A 39 -15.12 6.25 1.83
C GLY A 39 -15.87 4.91 1.80
N THR A 40 -15.59 4.04 0.82
CA THR A 40 -16.26 2.73 0.72
C THR A 40 -15.53 1.62 1.45
N GLY A 41 -14.27 1.84 1.81
CA GLY A 41 -13.40 0.79 2.35
C GLY A 41 -12.73 -0.06 1.28
N LEU A 42 -13.07 0.11 0.01
CA LEU A 42 -12.45 -0.66 -1.08
C LEU A 42 -10.96 -0.35 -1.24
N ALA A 43 -10.54 0.82 -0.82
CA ALA A 43 -9.13 1.21 -0.84
C ALA A 43 -8.25 0.40 0.13
N ASN A 44 -8.84 -0.45 0.96
CA ASN A 44 -8.09 -1.33 1.86
C ASN A 44 -7.97 -2.76 1.34
N THR A 45 -8.56 -3.06 0.19
CA THR A 45 -8.65 -4.45 -0.28
C THR A 45 -8.06 -4.58 -1.68
N CYS A 46 -7.04 -5.42 -1.83
CA CYS A 46 -6.48 -5.76 -3.13
C CYS A 46 -7.28 -6.87 -3.80
N PRO A 47 -7.29 -6.94 -5.14
CA PRO A 47 -7.88 -8.07 -5.85
C PRO A 47 -7.26 -9.40 -5.41
N GLN A 48 -8.04 -10.47 -5.51
CA GLN A 48 -7.62 -11.81 -5.09
C GLN A 48 -7.58 -12.75 -6.27
N LEU A 49 -6.48 -13.49 -6.42
CA LEU A 49 -6.37 -14.57 -7.39
C LEU A 49 -6.82 -15.89 -6.78
N SER A 50 -7.36 -16.78 -7.61
CA SER A 50 -7.81 -18.10 -7.16
C SER A 50 -6.63 -18.94 -6.63
N GLU A 51 -6.92 -19.90 -5.77
CA GLU A 51 -5.91 -20.77 -5.18
C GLU A 51 -5.20 -21.66 -6.22
N THR A 52 -5.80 -21.86 -7.37
CA THR A 52 -5.25 -22.68 -8.45
C THR A 52 -4.33 -21.91 -9.40
N SER A 53 -4.11 -20.61 -9.19
CA SER A 53 -3.29 -19.77 -10.07
C SER A 53 -1.80 -20.04 -9.81
N ARG A 54 -1.28 -21.10 -10.40
CA ARG A 54 0.14 -21.52 -10.29
C ARG A 54 0.84 -21.52 -11.63
N GLY A 55 0.54 -20.54 -12.50
CA GLY A 55 1.18 -20.38 -13.81
C GLY A 55 2.53 -19.72 -13.72
N ALA A 56 3.02 -19.40 -14.88
CA ALA A 56 4.23 -18.58 -15.04
C ALA A 56 4.02 -17.62 -16.19
N UNK A 57 4.39 -16.27 -16.14
CA UNK A 57 4.30 -15.36 -17.16
C UNK A 57 5.57 -15.32 -17.85
N UNK A 58 5.87 -15.68 -18.80
CA UNK A 58 6.97 -15.64 -19.56
C UNK A 58 7.36 -14.25 -19.73
N ILE A 59 8.62 -13.95 -19.71
CA ILE A 59 9.21 -12.62 -19.93
C ILE A 59 10.31 -12.72 -20.97
N GLU A 60 10.11 -12.10 -22.06
CA GLU A 60 11.08 -12.09 -23.15
C GLU A 60 12.18 -11.05 -22.89
N PRO A 61 13.47 -11.43 -23.02
CA PRO A 61 14.58 -10.52 -22.63
C PRO A 61 14.68 -9.23 -23.45
N ASN A 62 14.12 -9.20 -24.65
CA ASN A 62 14.20 -8.04 -25.54
C ASN A 62 12.92 -7.21 -25.57
N GLU A 63 11.97 -7.53 -24.73
CA GLU A 63 10.71 -6.80 -24.64
C GLU A 63 10.65 -6.00 -23.34
N SER A 64 9.88 -4.94 -23.40
CA SER A 64 9.61 -4.10 -22.25
C SER A 64 8.24 -4.44 -21.69
N TYR A 65 8.13 -4.49 -20.38
CA TYR A 65 6.89 -4.81 -19.68
C TYR A 65 6.58 -3.71 -18.66
N LEU A 66 5.35 -3.68 -18.23
CA LEU A 66 4.91 -2.86 -17.12
C LEU A 66 4.29 -3.79 -16.06
N ILE A 67 4.49 -3.46 -14.81
CA ILE A 67 3.57 -3.90 -13.76
C ILE A 67 2.57 -2.77 -13.59
N THR A 68 1.29 -3.10 -13.72
CA THR A 68 0.18 -2.17 -13.55
C THR A 68 -0.71 -2.64 -12.41
N ASP A 69 -1.53 -1.74 -11.89
CA ASP A 69 -2.49 -2.05 -10.83
C ASP A 69 -1.83 -2.70 -9.61
N LEU A 70 -0.55 -2.40 -9.35
CA LEU A 70 0.11 -2.95 -8.17
C LEU A 70 -0.58 -2.40 -6.93
N CYS A 71 -1.05 -3.31 -6.10
CA CYS A 71 -1.79 -3.03 -4.88
C CYS A 71 -1.08 -3.71 -3.72
N LEU A 72 -0.84 -2.98 -2.63
CA LEU A 72 -0.26 -3.54 -1.40
C LEU A 72 -1.24 -3.31 -0.26
N GLU A 73 -1.75 -4.40 0.31
CA GLU A 73 -2.74 -4.39 1.39
C GLU A 73 -2.07 -4.78 2.70
N PRO A 74 -1.78 -3.82 3.60
CA PRO A 74 -1.20 -4.15 4.90
C PRO A 74 -2.17 -4.95 5.76
N THR A 75 -1.69 -6.01 6.38
CA THR A 75 -2.47 -6.82 7.30
C THR A 75 -1.92 -6.77 8.73
N ASN A 76 -0.61 -6.57 8.88
CA ASN A 76 0.04 -6.59 10.19
C ASN A 76 1.08 -5.49 10.26
N PHE A 77 1.14 -4.86 11.42
CA PHE A 77 2.07 -3.75 11.68
C PHE A 77 2.86 -4.05 12.95
N PHE A 78 4.16 -3.74 12.91
CA PHE A 78 5.06 -3.92 14.04
C PHE A 78 5.94 -2.70 14.15
N VAL A 79 6.19 -2.23 15.37
CA VAL A 79 7.09 -1.10 15.61
C VAL A 79 8.31 -1.61 16.38
N LYS A 80 9.49 -1.19 15.96
CA LYS A 80 10.74 -1.56 16.63
C LYS A 80 10.85 -0.77 17.92
N GLU A 81 10.85 -1.47 19.05
CA GLU A 81 10.97 -0.85 20.35
C GLU A 81 12.44 -0.82 20.75
N GLU A 82 12.94 0.35 21.13
CA GLU A 82 14.31 0.48 21.66
C GLU A 82 14.35 -0.13 23.07
N THR A 83 15.22 -1.10 23.26
CA THR A 83 15.45 -1.67 24.59
C THR A 83 16.45 -0.81 25.34
N THR A 84 16.04 -0.35 26.52
CA THR A 84 16.88 0.39 27.46
C THR A 84 17.98 -0.42 28.09
N UNK A 85 18.10 -1.60 27.91
CA UNK A 85 19.06 -2.46 28.39
C UNK A 85 20.04 -2.75 27.29
N UNK A 86 20.85 -2.69 27.48
CA UNK A 86 21.95 -2.94 26.63
C UNK A 86 22.20 -4.35 26.23
N ARG A 87 21.63 -5.16 26.88
CA ARG A 87 21.79 -6.58 26.59
C ARG A 87 20.58 -7.21 25.88
N GLN A 88 19.53 -6.48 25.59
CA GLN A 88 18.38 -7.02 24.88
C GLN A 88 18.35 -6.48 23.45
N GLU A 89 18.17 -7.39 22.49
CA GLU A 89 17.99 -7.00 21.10
C GLU A 89 16.65 -6.24 20.93
N ALA A 90 16.66 -5.22 20.10
CA ALA A 90 15.46 -4.49 19.78
C ALA A 90 14.41 -5.43 19.18
N GLN A 91 13.19 -5.38 19.69
CA GLN A 91 12.12 -6.26 19.24
C GLN A 91 11.06 -5.48 18.47
N PHE A 92 10.45 -6.15 17.51
CA PHE A 92 9.31 -5.62 16.78
C PHE A 92 8.03 -5.99 17.54
N ILE A 93 7.35 -4.98 18.06
CA ILE A 93 6.12 -5.16 18.85
C ILE A 93 4.92 -4.96 17.95
N ALA A 94 3.99 -5.90 17.96
CA ALA A 94 2.77 -5.81 17.16
C ALA A 94 1.89 -4.66 17.63
N GLY A 95 1.42 -3.86 16.66
CA GLY A 95 0.52 -2.75 16.91
C GLY A 95 -0.72 -2.83 16.03
N ARG A 96 -1.72 -2.03 16.35
CA ARG A 96 -2.94 -1.96 15.56
C ARG A 96 -3.03 -0.61 14.84
N PRO A 97 -3.46 -0.58 13.58
CA PRO A 97 -3.64 0.69 12.89
C PRO A 97 -4.86 1.41 13.43
N LEU A 98 -4.75 2.73 13.52
CA LEU A 98 -5.89 3.61 13.81
C LEU A 98 -6.61 4.00 12.51
N THR A 99 -5.88 4.00 11.40
CA THR A 99 -6.44 4.24 10.06
C THR A 99 -7.18 2.99 9.59
N ARG A 100 -8.43 3.11 9.19
CA ARG A 100 -9.28 1.96 8.89
C ARG A 100 -9.71 1.83 7.43
N LEU A 101 -9.81 2.92 6.70
CA LEU A 101 -10.44 2.92 5.38
C LEU A 101 -9.47 3.20 4.23
N THR A 102 -8.25 3.64 4.52
CA THR A 102 -7.29 4.04 3.48
C THR A 102 -5.88 3.66 3.93
N SER A 103 -5.60 2.36 3.95
CA SER A 103 -4.27 1.88 4.34
C SER A 103 -3.51 1.19 3.21
N SER A 104 -4.18 0.83 2.10
CA SER A 104 -3.53 0.11 0.99
C SER A 104 -2.97 1.09 -0.03
N LEU A 105 -1.85 0.72 -0.65
CA LEU A 105 -1.37 1.36 -1.88
C LEU A 105 -2.08 0.70 -3.04
N ASP A 106 -2.36 1.45 -4.10
CA ASP A 106 -3.16 0.93 -5.21
C ASP A 106 -2.83 1.65 -6.51
N GLN A 107 -3.11 1.00 -7.63
CA GLN A 107 -2.87 1.53 -8.97
C GLN A 107 -1.41 1.98 -9.15
N VAL A 108 -0.49 1.39 -8.40
CA VAL A 108 0.93 1.66 -8.57
C VAL A 108 1.39 0.98 -9.85
N ARG A 109 2.19 1.69 -10.64
CA ARG A 109 2.70 1.16 -11.90
C ARG A 109 4.19 1.46 -12.04
N GLY A 110 4.85 0.66 -12.85
CA GLY A 110 6.25 0.90 -13.17
C GLY A 110 6.73 -0.03 -14.27
N SER A 111 7.92 0.26 -14.75
CA SER A 111 8.56 -0.54 -15.79
C SER A 111 9.14 -1.82 -15.20
N LEU A 112 9.09 -2.89 -15.99
CA LEU A 112 9.65 -4.19 -15.64
C LEU A 112 10.54 -4.65 -16.80
N LYS A 113 11.80 -4.94 -16.51
CA LYS A 113 12.80 -5.33 -17.52
C LYS A 113 13.56 -6.57 -17.07
N LEU A 114 13.86 -7.42 -18.02
CA LEU A 114 14.71 -8.61 -17.79
C LEU A 114 16.06 -8.38 -18.45
N ASN A 115 17.12 -8.32 -17.66
CA ASN A 115 18.49 -8.15 -18.14
C ASN A 115 19.40 -9.18 -17.48
N ASN A 116 20.03 -10.03 -18.29
CA ASN A 116 21.04 -10.99 -17.81
C ASN A 116 20.53 -11.88 -16.67
N GLY A 117 19.26 -12.29 -16.74
CA GLY A 117 18.69 -13.17 -15.71
C GLY A 117 18.20 -12.46 -14.45
N GLU A 118 18.18 -11.14 -14.48
CA GLU A 118 17.65 -10.35 -13.37
C GLU A 118 16.48 -9.50 -13.85
N LEU A 119 15.35 -9.67 -13.21
CA LEU A 119 14.18 -8.78 -13.39
C LEU A 119 14.36 -7.55 -12.52
N THR A 120 14.11 -6.38 -13.11
CA THR A 120 14.13 -5.12 -12.38
C THR A 120 12.77 -4.42 -12.57
N PHE A 121 12.09 -4.19 -11.46
CA PHE A 121 10.88 -3.36 -11.41
C PHE A 121 11.28 -1.98 -10.92
N SER A 122 10.85 -0.94 -11.64
CA SER A 122 11.09 0.46 -11.25
C SER A 122 9.75 1.18 -11.19
N GLU A 123 9.35 1.57 -9.99
CA GLU A 123 8.09 2.28 -9.74
C GLU A 123 8.12 3.66 -10.39
N GLU A 124 7.02 4.05 -11.01
CA GLU A 124 6.88 5.32 -11.75
C GLU A 124 5.79 6.23 -11.18
N ASP A 125 4.59 5.70 -10.95
CA ASP A 125 3.49 6.49 -10.39
C ASP A 125 2.41 5.58 -9.79
N GLY A 126 1.41 6.19 -9.17
CA GLY A 126 0.25 5.50 -8.62
C GLY A 126 -0.21 6.11 -7.31
N PHE A 127 -1.12 5.43 -6.63
CA PHE A 127 -1.47 5.77 -5.25
C PHE A 127 -0.44 5.09 -4.34
N ASP A 128 0.75 5.65 -4.31
CA ASP A 128 1.95 5.03 -3.78
C ASP A 128 2.30 5.47 -2.36
N PHE A 129 1.40 6.16 -1.67
CA PHE A 129 1.57 6.49 -0.26
C PHE A 129 0.24 6.55 0.48
N GLN A 130 0.27 6.19 1.77
CA GLN A 130 -0.87 6.31 2.69
C GLN A 130 -0.36 6.71 4.07
N ALA A 131 -1.04 7.69 4.67
CA ALA A 131 -0.74 8.13 6.04
C ALA A 131 -1.38 7.15 7.03
N ILE A 132 -0.56 6.49 7.84
CA ILE A 132 -1.02 5.49 8.80
C ILE A 132 -0.46 5.83 10.18
N THR A 133 -1.25 5.61 11.22
CA THR A 133 -0.79 5.66 12.60
C THR A 133 -1.02 4.30 13.23
N VAL A 134 0.03 3.74 13.82
CA VAL A 134 -0.03 2.46 14.54
C VAL A 134 0.02 2.77 16.03
N LYS A 135 -0.86 2.12 16.79
CA LYS A 135 -0.90 2.21 18.25
C LYS A 135 -0.42 0.91 18.86
N LEU A 136 0.57 0.99 19.74
CA LEU A 136 1.08 -0.16 20.49
C LEU A 136 0.18 -0.48 21.71
N PRO A 137 0.30 -1.69 22.27
CA PRO A 137 -0.48 -2.05 23.47
C PRO A 137 -0.27 -1.10 24.65
N GLY A 138 0.92 -0.51 24.77
CA GLY A 138 1.21 0.47 25.81
C GLY A 138 0.54 1.82 25.63
N GLY A 139 -0.04 2.06 24.45
CA GLY A 139 -0.71 3.30 24.14
C GLY A 139 0.07 4.24 23.24
N GLU A 140 1.36 4.00 23.06
CA GLU A 140 2.23 4.80 22.20
C GLU A 140 1.73 4.77 20.75
N MET A 141 1.84 5.91 20.07
CA MET A 141 1.36 6.05 18.70
C MET A 141 2.53 6.43 17.79
N TYR A 142 2.60 5.74 16.65
CA TYR A 142 3.66 5.92 15.67
C TYR A 142 3.04 6.24 14.32
N PRO A 143 3.01 7.54 13.94
CA PRO A 143 2.59 7.92 12.58
C PRO A 143 3.71 7.62 11.60
N PHE A 144 3.34 7.20 10.39
CA PHE A 144 4.30 7.01 9.30
C PHE A 144 3.58 7.12 7.97
N LEU A 145 4.36 7.36 6.93
CA LEU A 145 3.87 7.41 5.57
C LEU A 145 4.19 6.08 4.89
N PHE A 146 3.23 5.16 4.87
CA PHE A 146 3.38 3.89 4.15
C PHE A 146 3.54 4.19 2.67
N THR A 147 4.62 3.74 2.05
CA THR A 147 4.94 4.11 0.67
C THR A 147 5.83 3.07 0.00
N VAL A 148 5.85 3.11 -1.33
CA VAL A 148 6.86 2.45 -2.16
C VAL A 148 7.45 3.45 -3.17
N LYS A 149 7.45 4.72 -2.84
CA LYS A 149 7.87 5.79 -3.75
C LYS A 149 9.31 5.62 -4.21
N GLY A 150 9.48 5.57 -5.53
CA GLY A 150 10.79 5.39 -6.14
C GLY A 150 11.36 3.98 -5.92
N LEU A 151 10.51 2.99 -5.70
CA LEU A 151 10.95 1.60 -5.51
C LEU A 151 11.69 1.10 -6.74
N VAL A 152 12.89 0.55 -6.50
CA VAL A 152 13.60 -0.27 -7.47
C VAL A 152 13.78 -1.64 -6.81
N ALA A 153 13.14 -2.66 -7.37
CA ALA A 153 13.17 -4.01 -6.82
C ALA A 153 13.64 -5.00 -7.88
N THR A 154 14.49 -5.93 -7.48
CA THR A 154 15.04 -6.93 -8.39
C THR A 154 14.68 -8.33 -7.92
N ALA A 155 14.61 -9.23 -8.89
CA ALA A 155 14.39 -10.66 -8.66
C ALA A 155 15.22 -11.48 -9.65
N GLN A 156 15.76 -12.59 -9.18
CA GLN A 156 16.44 -13.52 -10.08
C GLN A 156 15.39 -14.29 -10.88
N ALA A 157 15.48 -14.24 -12.19
CA ALA A 157 14.58 -14.96 -13.08
C ALA A 157 15.27 -15.20 -14.41
N THR A 158 15.17 -16.41 -14.91
CA THR A 158 15.77 -16.73 -16.20
C THR A 158 14.88 -16.30 -17.37
N ASP A 159 13.59 -16.56 -17.29
CA ASP A 159 12.66 -16.35 -18.41
C ASP A 159 11.22 -16.11 -17.97
N SER A 160 10.92 -16.20 -16.68
CA SER A 160 9.53 -16.13 -16.25
C SER A 160 9.39 -15.66 -14.80
N ILE A 161 8.23 -15.10 -14.53
CA ILE A 161 7.79 -14.85 -13.15
C ILE A 161 6.90 -16.02 -12.74
N ASN A 162 7.20 -16.61 -11.61
CA ASN A 162 6.48 -17.77 -11.08
C ASN A 162 6.43 -17.71 -9.55
N THR A 163 5.94 -18.76 -8.92
CA THR A 163 5.76 -18.80 -7.46
C THR A 163 7.06 -18.86 -6.66
N SER A 164 8.21 -18.90 -7.32
CA SER A 164 9.51 -18.80 -6.66
C SER A 164 10.15 -17.43 -6.83
N THR A 165 9.47 -16.51 -7.50
CA THR A 165 10.00 -15.16 -7.73
C THR A 165 9.82 -14.31 -6.47
N ASP A 166 10.92 -13.70 -6.05
CA ASP A 166 10.92 -12.81 -4.90
C ASP A 166 11.62 -11.50 -5.32
N PHE A 167 10.89 -10.41 -5.36
CA PHE A 167 11.43 -9.09 -5.65
C PHE A 167 11.89 -8.45 -4.35
N GLU A 168 13.13 -8.03 -4.30
CA GLU A 168 13.67 -7.28 -3.17
C GLU A 168 14.14 -5.91 -3.64
N GLY A 169 13.82 -4.88 -2.89
CA GLY A 169 14.20 -3.53 -3.31
C GLY A 169 14.13 -2.48 -2.22
N GLU A 170 14.61 -1.30 -2.59
CA GLU A 170 14.62 -0.14 -1.71
C GLU A 170 13.77 0.97 -2.31
N PHE A 171 13.23 1.82 -1.43
CA PHE A 171 12.38 2.93 -1.80
C PHE A 171 12.65 4.12 -0.88
N ARG A 172 12.14 5.29 -1.28
CA ARG A 172 12.30 6.52 -0.51
C ARG A 172 11.08 6.73 0.37
N VAL A 173 11.31 7.20 1.60
CA VAL A 173 10.24 7.52 2.53
C VAL A 173 10.27 9.03 2.79
N PRO A 174 9.38 9.80 2.14
CA PRO A 174 9.32 11.23 2.40
C PRO A 174 8.79 11.51 3.81
N SER A 175 9.04 12.71 4.29
CA SER A 175 8.52 13.12 5.58
C SER A 175 6.99 13.17 5.55
N TYR A 176 6.37 12.51 6.49
CA TYR A 176 4.91 12.52 6.66
C TYR A 176 4.36 13.95 6.72
N ARG A 177 5.06 14.81 7.45
CA ARG A 177 4.59 16.17 7.73
C ARG A 177 4.82 17.14 6.59
N THR A 178 5.75 16.86 5.70
CA THR A 178 6.02 17.73 4.55
C THR A 178 5.38 17.23 3.27
N SER A 179 4.75 16.06 3.30
CA SER A 179 4.10 15.48 2.11
C SER A 179 2.86 16.27 1.71
N ASN A 180 2.69 16.43 0.41
CA ASN A 180 1.50 17.06 -0.14
C ASN A 180 0.49 15.98 -0.53
N PHE A 181 -0.57 15.86 0.25
CA PHE A 181 -1.61 14.86 0.03
C PHE A 181 -2.66 15.29 -1.01
N LEU A 182 -2.50 16.47 -1.62
CA LEU A 182 -3.39 16.93 -2.68
C LEU A 182 -3.15 16.23 -4.01
N ASP A 183 -1.94 15.69 -4.22
CA ASP A 183 -1.64 14.87 -5.38
C ASP A 183 -1.44 13.42 -4.93
N PRO A 184 -2.49 12.59 -4.99
CA PRO A 184 -2.37 11.21 -4.49
C PRO A 184 -1.41 10.36 -5.32
N LYS A 185 -1.16 10.71 -6.57
CA LYS A 185 -0.17 10.00 -7.39
C LYS A 185 1.26 10.45 -7.12
N ALA A 186 1.44 11.60 -6.48
CA ALA A 186 2.75 12.14 -6.07
C ALA A 186 3.81 12.02 -7.18
N ARG A 187 3.42 12.33 -8.40
CA ARG A 187 4.28 12.19 -9.58
C ARG A 187 5.45 13.15 -9.52
N GLY A 188 6.64 12.60 -9.56
CA GLY A 188 7.87 13.37 -9.47
C GLY A 188 8.39 13.53 -8.05
N LEU A 189 9.69 13.67 -7.94
CA LEU A 189 10.35 13.73 -6.64
C LEU A 189 10.05 15.02 -5.88
N THR A 190 9.82 16.11 -6.61
CA THR A 190 9.57 17.42 -6.00
C THR A 190 8.09 17.72 -5.84
N ALA A 191 7.24 17.03 -6.59
CA ALA A 191 5.80 17.29 -6.57
C ALA A 191 5.19 16.65 -5.34
N GLY A 192 4.84 17.47 -4.38
CA GLY A 192 4.12 17.04 -3.20
C GLY A 192 4.97 16.67 -2.00
N TYR A 193 6.20 16.23 -2.21
CA TYR A 193 7.05 15.80 -1.11
C TYR A 193 8.07 16.85 -0.67
N ASP A 194 8.82 17.38 -1.63
CA ASP A 194 9.98 18.20 -1.33
C ASP A 194 9.68 19.69 -1.30
N THR A 195 8.50 20.10 -1.77
CA THR A 195 8.13 21.52 -1.88
C THR A 195 7.03 21.95 -0.92
N ALA A 196 6.45 21.02 -0.15
CA ALA A 196 5.41 21.36 0.82
C ALA A 196 6.04 22.02 2.04
N VAL A 197 6.21 23.33 2.00
CA VAL A 197 6.78 24.09 3.10
C VAL A 197 5.64 24.68 3.93
N ALA A 198 5.39 24.13 5.12
CA ALA A 198 4.56 24.80 6.09
C ALA A 198 5.44 25.79 6.85
N LEU A 199 4.96 27.01 6.97
CA LEU A 199 5.67 28.04 7.73
C LEU A 199 5.77 27.57 9.18
N PRO A 200 6.99 27.52 9.75
CA PRO A 200 7.12 27.14 11.14
C PRO A 200 6.48 28.23 12.02
N SER A 201 5.61 27.82 12.92
CA SER A 201 5.11 28.73 13.91
C SER A 201 6.23 28.95 14.93
N ARG A 202 6.76 30.16 14.95
CA ARG A 202 7.76 30.55 15.93
C ARG A 202 7.06 30.98 17.20
N GLY A 203 7.08 30.12 18.19
CA GLY A 203 6.71 30.53 19.53
C GLY A 203 7.90 31.17 20.24
N ASP A 204 7.61 31.95 21.26
CA ASP A 204 8.64 32.62 22.05
C ASP A 204 9.35 31.67 23.04
N ASN A 205 8.95 30.42 23.08
CA ASN A 205 9.50 29.39 23.96
C ASN A 205 10.46 28.47 23.17
N GLU A 206 11.66 28.30 23.67
CA GLU A 206 12.69 27.44 23.04
C GLU A 206 12.25 25.98 22.90
N GLU A 207 11.48 25.47 23.83
CA GLU A 207 10.95 24.10 23.75
C GLU A 207 9.97 23.96 22.57
N LEU A 208 9.10 24.94 22.40
CA LEU A 208 8.14 24.95 21.28
C LEU A 208 8.84 25.12 19.94
N LEU A 209 9.96 25.84 19.91
CA LEU A 209 10.77 25.97 18.69
C LEU A 209 11.32 24.62 18.24
N LYS A 210 11.76 23.78 19.16
CA LYS A 210 12.27 22.45 18.82
C LYS A 210 11.15 21.51 18.32
N GLU A 211 9.98 21.60 18.94
CA GLU A 211 8.83 20.77 18.57
C GLU A 211 8.22 21.18 17.23
N ASN A 212 8.35 22.44 16.84
CA ASN A 212 7.80 22.95 15.59
C ASN A 212 8.78 22.91 14.42
N LEU A 213 10.00 22.46 14.63
CA LEU A 213 10.98 22.30 13.55
C LEU A 213 10.59 21.09 12.71
N LYS A 214 10.21 21.37 11.47
CA LYS A 214 9.93 20.28 10.52
C LYS A 214 11.25 19.69 10.01
N SER A 215 11.41 18.41 10.19
CA SER A 215 12.52 17.69 9.60
C SER A 215 12.20 17.35 8.15
N PHE A 216 13.08 17.78 7.24
CA PHE A 216 12.94 17.48 5.81
C PHE A 216 13.74 16.22 5.42
N ARG A 217 14.06 15.38 6.39
CA ARG A 217 14.85 14.18 6.11
C ARG A 217 14.00 13.18 5.32
N THR A 218 14.55 12.76 4.20
CA THR A 218 14.00 11.65 3.44
C THR A 218 14.58 10.36 3.99
N GLY A 219 13.74 9.45 4.43
CA GLY A 219 14.19 8.15 4.90
C GLY A 219 14.31 7.16 3.74
N GLN A 220 14.78 5.97 4.07
CA GLN A 220 14.88 4.87 3.12
C GLN A 220 14.21 3.65 3.72
N GLY A 221 13.42 2.96 2.89
CA GLY A 221 12.78 1.70 3.26
C GLY A 221 13.22 0.58 2.34
N ARG A 222 12.89 -0.64 2.73
CA ARG A 222 13.15 -1.83 1.92
C ARG A 222 11.91 -2.72 1.95
N ILE A 223 11.72 -3.47 0.87
CA ILE A 223 10.56 -4.34 0.72
C ILE A 223 10.98 -5.64 0.01
N SER A 224 10.31 -6.73 0.38
CA SER A 224 10.32 -8.00 -0.32
C SER A 224 8.89 -8.31 -0.77
N LEU A 225 8.72 -8.71 -2.03
CA LEU A 225 7.44 -9.08 -2.64
C LEU A 225 7.56 -10.54 -3.12
N GLN A 226 7.01 -11.48 -2.37
CA GLN A 226 7.10 -12.91 -2.68
C GLN A 226 5.88 -13.34 -3.47
N VAL A 227 6.09 -13.70 -4.73
CA VAL A 227 5.01 -14.16 -5.61
C VAL A 227 4.54 -15.54 -5.16
N ALA A 228 3.24 -15.67 -4.95
CA ALA A 228 2.62 -16.94 -4.53
C ALA A 228 1.62 -17.48 -5.55
N LYS A 229 1.10 -16.60 -6.42
CA LYS A 229 0.11 -16.96 -7.43
C LYS A 229 0.41 -16.21 -8.71
N VAL A 230 0.28 -16.90 -9.84
CA VAL A 230 0.46 -16.33 -11.18
C VAL A 230 -0.63 -16.88 -12.08
N ASN A 231 -1.34 -15.98 -12.75
CA ASN A 231 -2.29 -16.34 -13.81
C ASN A 231 -1.65 -16.00 -15.15
N SER A 232 -1.14 -17.00 -15.84
CA SER A 232 -0.44 -16.81 -17.11
C SER A 232 -1.31 -16.28 -18.24
N ALA A 233 -2.63 -16.49 -18.16
CA ALA A 233 -3.55 -16.04 -19.21
C ALA A 233 -3.84 -14.53 -19.11
N THR A 234 -3.82 -13.97 -17.89
CA THR A 234 -4.16 -12.57 -17.66
C THR A 234 -2.96 -11.71 -17.24
N GLY A 235 -1.81 -12.31 -16.99
CA GLY A 235 -0.64 -11.60 -16.47
C GLY A 235 -0.73 -11.21 -15.01
N GLU A 236 -1.77 -11.65 -14.31
CA GLU A 236 -1.97 -11.27 -12.91
C GLU A 236 -1.03 -12.06 -11.98
N ILE A 237 -0.47 -11.35 -11.02
CA ILE A 237 0.37 -11.93 -9.97
C ILE A 237 -0.15 -11.50 -8.60
N ALA A 238 0.03 -12.34 -7.60
CA ALA A 238 -0.32 -12.00 -6.23
C ALA A 238 0.59 -12.76 -5.27
N GLY A 239 0.70 -12.23 -4.05
CA GLY A 239 1.53 -12.87 -3.05
C GLY A 239 1.52 -12.09 -1.74
N THR A 240 2.63 -12.18 -1.03
CA THR A 240 2.81 -11.51 0.25
C THR A 240 3.96 -10.52 0.18
N PHE A 241 3.93 -9.50 1.03
CA PHE A 241 5.05 -8.58 1.15
C PHE A 241 5.44 -8.37 2.61
N GLU A 242 6.70 -8.06 2.79
CA GLU A 242 7.20 -7.50 4.04
C GLU A 242 7.99 -6.23 3.71
N SER A 243 7.65 -5.15 4.39
CA SER A 243 8.30 -3.85 4.21
C SER A 243 8.79 -3.34 5.56
N VAL A 244 9.96 -2.69 5.57
CA VAL A 244 10.48 -2.02 6.76
C VAL A 244 10.86 -0.61 6.36
N GLN A 245 10.36 0.37 7.11
CA GLN A 245 10.60 1.78 6.83
C GLN A 245 10.58 2.60 8.12
N PRO A 246 11.22 3.79 8.12
CA PRO A 246 11.18 4.62 9.32
C PRO A 246 9.81 5.25 9.55
N SER A 247 9.47 5.43 10.82
CA SER A 247 8.32 6.22 11.22
C SER A 247 8.60 7.71 11.08
N ASP A 248 7.57 8.52 11.21
CA ASP A 248 7.74 9.97 11.34
C ASP A 248 8.08 10.32 12.80
N THR A 249 8.60 11.51 12.99
CA THR A 249 9.13 11.97 14.28
C THR A 249 8.09 12.66 15.15
N ASP A 250 6.84 12.67 14.77
CA ASP A 250 5.77 13.39 15.46
C ASP A 250 6.21 14.80 15.92
N MET A 251 6.31 15.71 14.95
CA MET A 251 6.73 17.10 15.12
C MET A 251 8.24 17.29 15.34
N GLY A 252 9.03 16.26 15.05
CA GLY A 252 10.49 16.38 15.11
C GLY A 252 11.09 16.18 16.50
N SER A 253 10.26 15.85 17.48
CA SER A 253 10.72 15.71 18.86
C SER A 253 11.30 14.33 19.17
N LYS A 254 11.06 13.33 18.31
CA LYS A 254 11.55 11.96 18.50
C LYS A 254 12.32 11.50 17.28
N GLU A 255 13.29 10.62 17.49
CA GLU A 255 13.98 9.97 16.39
C GLU A 255 13.05 8.94 15.72
N PRO A 256 13.13 8.78 14.40
CA PRO A 256 12.36 7.76 13.72
C PRO A 256 12.71 6.36 14.21
N VAL A 257 11.71 5.50 14.30
CA VAL A 257 11.93 4.07 14.60
C VAL A 257 11.43 3.25 13.41
N ASP A 258 11.96 2.05 13.25
CA ASP A 258 11.56 1.18 12.14
C ASP A 258 10.14 0.66 12.38
N VAL A 259 9.31 0.76 11.34
CA VAL A 259 8.00 0.12 11.28
C VAL A 259 8.09 -1.00 10.24
N LYS A 260 7.71 -2.20 10.65
CA LYS A 260 7.63 -3.36 9.77
C LYS A 260 6.16 -3.59 9.42
N ILE A 261 5.89 -3.73 8.14
CA ILE A 261 4.53 -3.93 7.62
C ILE A 261 4.53 -5.24 6.83
N ARG A 262 3.56 -6.10 7.11
CA ARG A 262 3.31 -7.32 6.33
C ARG A 262 1.94 -7.25 5.72
N GLY A 263 1.79 -7.87 4.56
CA GLY A 263 0.49 -7.88 3.91
C GLY A 263 0.47 -8.69 2.64
N LEU A 264 -0.57 -8.45 1.87
CA LEU A 264 -0.81 -9.09 0.59
C LEU A 264 -0.53 -8.10 -0.54
N PHE A 265 -0.07 -8.60 -1.69
CA PHE A 265 0.02 -7.76 -2.87
C PHE A 265 -0.65 -8.43 -4.06
N TYR A 266 -1.03 -7.59 -5.01
CA TYR A 266 -1.57 -7.96 -6.32
C TYR A 266 -0.95 -7.03 -7.36
N GLY A 267 -0.75 -7.52 -8.57
CA GLY A 267 -0.32 -6.70 -9.70
C GLY A 267 -0.64 -7.40 -11.01
N ARG A 268 -0.47 -6.67 -12.11
CA ARG A 268 -0.67 -7.21 -13.45
C ARG A 268 0.55 -6.88 -14.32
N ILE A 269 1.04 -7.88 -15.02
CA ILE A 269 2.17 -7.73 -15.95
C ILE A 269 1.58 -7.59 -17.35
N GLU A 270 1.96 -6.51 -18.02
CA GLU A 270 1.50 -6.23 -19.39
C GLU A 270 2.69 -5.86 -20.27
N PRO A 271 2.70 -6.24 -21.56
CA PRO A 271 3.70 -5.70 -22.48
C PRO A 271 3.58 -4.19 -22.54
N ALA A 272 4.70 -3.49 -22.49
CA ALA A 272 4.69 -2.04 -22.68
C ALA A 272 4.33 -1.71 -24.14
N GLN A 273 3.36 -0.85 -24.31
CA GLN A 273 2.98 -0.43 -25.67
C GLN A 273 4.10 0.42 -26.26
N ALA A 274 4.45 0.13 -27.53
CA ALA A 274 5.48 0.85 -28.24
C ALA A 274 5.07 2.29 -28.59
#